data_c332728373276069e6a805af57ea4a26
#
_entry.id   c332728373276069e6a805af57ea4a26
#
_cell.length_a   1.000
_cell.length_b   1.000
_cell.length_c   1.000
_cell.angle_alpha   90.00
_cell.angle_beta   90.00
_cell.angle_gamma   90.00
#
_symmetry.space_group_name_H-M   'P 1'
#
loop_
_entity.id
_entity.type
_entity.pdbx_description
1 polymer ?
#
loop_
_entity_poly.entity_id
_entity_poly.type
_entity_poly.pdbx_seq_one_letter_code
_entity_poly.pdbx_strand_id
1 'polypeptide(L)'
;MTHKLSYSILLDNMCFSDYIDRITFQKQIWQFNEMSSLIKTFKNNHIYHDTFSSKKKAKFNPVEVRFTKVLTKYSTEYNNTIFIQNLCQQLGMDKNDMYAFFLDIKNKYPVGDNEVIQLFENYEISKLDINRIYRYLEKYTKEDAEDTQDIVVSDIEGDE
;
A
#
# COMPACT_ATOMS: atom_id res chain seq x y z
N MET A 1 -25.22 1.13 -27.31
CA MET A 1 -24.77 2.27 -26.48
C MET A 1 -24.89 2.00 -24.97
N THR A 2 -25.94 1.35 -24.53
CA THR A 2 -26.26 1.05 -23.11
C THR A 2 -25.21 0.21 -22.36
N HIS A 3 -24.63 -0.82 -22.99
CA HIS A 3 -23.68 -1.72 -22.30
C HIS A 3 -22.33 -1.07 -21.92
N LYS A 4 -21.84 -0.17 -22.77
CA LYS A 4 -20.59 0.56 -22.48
C LYS A 4 -20.77 1.49 -21.27
N LEU A 5 -21.93 2.14 -21.20
CA LEU A 5 -22.26 3.01 -20.06
C LEU A 5 -22.42 2.22 -18.76
N SER A 6 -23.10 1.09 -18.79
CA SER A 6 -23.27 0.23 -17.59
C SER A 6 -21.92 -0.31 -17.10
N TYR A 7 -21.01 -0.68 -18.01
CA TYR A 7 -19.68 -1.13 -17.64
C TYR A 7 -18.87 -0.01 -16.95
N SER A 8 -18.94 1.23 -17.48
CA SER A 8 -18.29 2.39 -16.86
C SER A 8 -18.81 2.61 -15.44
N ILE A 9 -20.13 2.56 -15.22
CA ILE A 9 -20.73 2.72 -13.89
C ILE A 9 -20.25 1.62 -12.91
N LEU A 10 -20.17 0.37 -13.37
CA LEU A 10 -19.66 -0.73 -12.57
C LEU A 10 -18.19 -0.49 -12.16
N LEU A 11 -17.38 -0.03 -13.09
CA LEU A 11 -15.97 0.28 -12.84
C LEU A 11 -15.80 1.45 -11.88
N ASP A 12 -16.57 2.54 -12.05
CA ASP A 12 -16.57 3.70 -11.16
C ASP A 12 -16.94 3.31 -9.73
N ASN A 13 -17.96 2.47 -9.57
CA ASN A 13 -18.36 1.95 -8.26
C ASN A 13 -17.23 1.10 -7.63
N MET A 14 -16.51 0.29 -8.43
CA MET A 14 -15.37 -0.49 -7.93
C MET A 14 -14.21 0.41 -7.49
N CYS A 15 -13.84 1.39 -8.32
CA CYS A 15 -12.78 2.35 -7.99
C CYS A 15 -13.11 3.15 -6.74
N PHE A 16 -14.35 3.62 -6.60
CA PHE A 16 -14.80 4.34 -5.41
C PHE A 16 -14.78 3.47 -4.16
N SER A 17 -15.20 2.22 -4.28
CA SER A 17 -15.16 1.26 -3.16
C SER A 17 -13.72 0.93 -2.75
N ASP A 18 -12.80 0.78 -3.70
CA ASP A 18 -11.39 0.55 -3.41
C ASP A 18 -10.75 1.77 -2.71
N TYR A 19 -11.17 2.99 -3.08
CA TYR A 19 -10.77 4.21 -2.37
C TYR A 19 -11.27 4.22 -0.92
N ILE A 20 -12.53 3.83 -0.68
CA ILE A 20 -13.09 3.69 0.67
C ILE A 20 -12.36 2.61 1.46
N ASP A 21 -12.09 1.46 0.87
CA ASP A 21 -11.33 0.38 1.49
C ASP A 21 -9.94 0.87 1.92
N ARG A 22 -9.27 1.64 1.06
CA ARG A 22 -7.98 2.25 1.39
C ARG A 22 -8.07 3.14 2.65
N ILE A 23 -9.06 4.05 2.72
CA ILE A 23 -9.27 4.92 3.88
C ILE A 23 -9.55 4.07 5.13
N THR A 24 -10.42 3.07 5.00
CA THR A 24 -10.78 2.15 6.08
C THR A 24 -9.53 1.53 6.71
N PHE A 25 -8.64 0.97 5.90
CA PHE A 25 -7.41 0.33 6.38
C PHE A 25 -6.36 1.32 6.88
N GLN A 26 -6.15 2.43 6.17
CA GLN A 26 -5.13 3.43 6.54
C GLN A 26 -5.51 4.23 7.79
N LYS A 27 -6.80 4.48 8.01
CA LYS A 27 -7.30 5.28 9.14
C LYS A 27 -7.99 4.45 10.23
N GLN A 28 -8.13 3.12 10.01
CA GLN A 28 -8.81 2.21 10.93
C GLN A 28 -10.28 2.61 11.21
N ILE A 29 -10.97 3.18 10.19
CA ILE A 29 -12.37 3.61 10.28
C ILE A 29 -13.27 2.50 9.75
N TRP A 30 -13.50 1.47 10.56
CA TRP A 30 -14.20 0.25 10.16
C TRP A 30 -15.67 0.43 9.80
N GLN A 31 -16.30 1.54 10.20
CA GLN A 31 -17.68 1.88 9.80
C GLN A 31 -17.86 2.00 8.28
N PHE A 32 -16.80 2.32 7.54
CA PHE A 32 -16.86 2.40 6.08
C PHE A 32 -16.91 1.06 5.38
N ASN A 33 -16.67 -0.04 6.10
CA ASN A 33 -16.67 -1.38 5.51
C ASN A 33 -18.07 -1.78 4.99
N GLU A 34 -19.13 -1.41 5.69
CA GLU A 34 -20.51 -1.64 5.24
C GLU A 34 -20.80 -0.87 3.95
N MET A 35 -20.41 0.40 3.88
CA MET A 35 -20.61 1.25 2.70
C MET A 35 -19.86 0.69 1.48
N SER A 36 -18.60 0.29 1.65
CA SER A 36 -17.82 -0.36 0.60
C SER A 36 -18.52 -1.63 0.11
N SER A 37 -18.98 -2.48 1.00
CA SER A 37 -19.70 -3.72 0.68
C SER A 37 -21.00 -3.47 -0.08
N LEU A 38 -21.78 -2.47 0.34
CA LEU A 38 -23.03 -2.09 -0.33
C LEU A 38 -22.79 -1.63 -1.78
N ILE A 39 -21.75 -0.82 -2.00
CA ILE A 39 -21.46 -0.29 -3.33
C ILE A 39 -20.81 -1.38 -4.20
N LYS A 40 -19.78 -2.05 -3.70
CA LYS A 40 -18.96 -3.01 -4.45
C LYS A 40 -19.75 -4.27 -4.82
N THR A 41 -20.56 -4.75 -3.90
CA THR A 41 -21.26 -6.02 -4.06
C THR A 41 -22.73 -5.81 -4.45
N PHE A 42 -23.52 -5.16 -3.61
CA PHE A 42 -24.97 -5.11 -3.81
C PHE A 42 -25.38 -4.21 -4.97
N LYS A 43 -24.87 -2.97 -5.01
CA LYS A 43 -25.18 -2.03 -6.09
C LYS A 43 -24.68 -2.54 -7.46
N ASN A 44 -23.46 -3.06 -7.53
CA ASN A 44 -22.92 -3.59 -8.77
C ASN A 44 -23.65 -4.85 -9.22
N ASN A 45 -24.03 -5.74 -8.31
CA ASN A 45 -24.83 -6.91 -8.63
C ASN A 45 -26.21 -6.52 -9.16
N HIS A 46 -26.87 -5.54 -8.56
CA HIS A 46 -28.14 -5.02 -9.03
C HIS A 46 -28.02 -4.45 -10.45
N ILE A 47 -27.10 -3.54 -10.71
CA ILE A 47 -26.83 -2.96 -12.04
C ILE A 47 -26.53 -4.05 -13.08
N TYR A 48 -25.71 -5.05 -12.71
CA TYR A 48 -25.39 -6.16 -13.59
C TYR A 48 -26.64 -6.97 -13.97
N HIS A 49 -27.49 -7.32 -13.01
CA HIS A 49 -28.69 -8.09 -13.27
C HIS A 49 -29.73 -7.31 -14.08
N ASP A 50 -29.92 -6.03 -13.82
CA ASP A 50 -30.82 -5.18 -14.58
C ASP A 50 -30.37 -5.01 -16.03
N THR A 51 -29.07 -4.84 -16.24
CA THR A 51 -28.52 -4.62 -17.59
C THR A 51 -28.46 -5.91 -18.41
N PHE A 52 -28.16 -7.04 -17.78
CA PHE A 52 -27.86 -8.31 -18.46
C PHE A 52 -28.88 -9.42 -18.18
N SER A 53 -30.04 -9.08 -17.64
CA SER A 53 -31.08 -10.06 -17.26
C SER A 53 -31.55 -10.96 -18.40
N SER A 54 -31.59 -10.43 -19.63
CA SER A 54 -32.06 -11.14 -20.84
C SER A 54 -30.98 -11.89 -21.62
N LYS A 55 -29.71 -11.80 -21.22
CA LYS A 55 -28.60 -12.40 -21.96
C LYS A 55 -28.12 -13.69 -21.29
N LYS A 56 -27.60 -14.61 -22.13
CA LYS A 56 -26.86 -15.78 -21.62
C LYS A 56 -25.66 -15.29 -20.84
N LYS A 57 -25.66 -15.47 -19.52
CA LYS A 57 -24.54 -15.13 -18.65
C LYS A 57 -23.41 -16.12 -18.85
N ALA A 58 -22.18 -15.63 -18.83
CA ALA A 58 -21.00 -16.50 -18.82
C ALA A 58 -21.06 -17.43 -17.59
N LYS A 59 -20.65 -18.68 -17.78
CA LYS A 59 -20.59 -19.65 -16.69
C LYS A 59 -19.49 -19.22 -15.73
N PHE A 60 -19.85 -19.07 -14.46
CA PHE A 60 -18.87 -18.73 -13.41
C PHE A 60 -17.86 -19.87 -13.21
N ASN A 61 -16.58 -19.55 -13.24
CA ASN A 61 -15.48 -20.48 -12.97
C ASN A 61 -14.79 -20.09 -11.65
N PRO A 62 -14.99 -20.83 -10.55
CA PRO A 62 -14.39 -20.49 -9.25
C PRO A 62 -12.86 -20.50 -9.24
N VAL A 63 -12.24 -21.27 -10.15
CA VAL A 63 -10.77 -21.38 -10.23
C VAL A 63 -10.10 -20.09 -10.69
N GLU A 64 -10.82 -19.26 -11.44
CA GLU A 64 -10.33 -17.96 -11.94
C GLU A 64 -10.40 -16.86 -10.90
N VAL A 65 -11.15 -17.08 -9.81
CA VAL A 65 -11.29 -16.09 -8.73
C VAL A 65 -10.05 -16.12 -7.84
N ARG A 66 -9.35 -15.00 -7.78
CA ARG A 66 -8.19 -14.83 -6.92
C ARG A 66 -8.42 -13.73 -5.93
N PHE A 67 -7.94 -13.94 -4.70
CA PHE A 67 -7.94 -12.89 -3.69
C PHE A 67 -6.99 -11.76 -4.10
N THR A 68 -7.48 -10.53 -4.04
CA THR A 68 -6.66 -9.35 -4.37
C THR A 68 -5.61 -9.08 -3.26
N LYS A 69 -4.41 -8.69 -3.66
CA LYS A 69 -3.35 -8.27 -2.73
C LYS A 69 -3.49 -6.81 -2.27
N VAL A 70 -4.47 -6.07 -2.78
CA VAL A 70 -4.64 -4.63 -2.51
C VAL A 70 -4.89 -4.38 -1.01
N LEU A 71 -5.77 -5.15 -0.38
CA LEU A 71 -6.06 -5.02 1.05
C LEU A 71 -4.83 -5.33 1.93
N THR A 72 -4.04 -6.33 1.54
CA THR A 72 -2.78 -6.66 2.22
C THR A 72 -1.78 -5.50 2.12
N LYS A 73 -1.73 -4.82 0.97
CA LYS A 73 -0.90 -3.63 0.78
C LYS A 73 -1.28 -2.53 1.79
N TYR A 74 -2.55 -2.20 1.90
CA TYR A 74 -3.02 -1.14 2.82
C TYR A 74 -2.76 -1.48 4.30
N SER A 75 -2.96 -2.73 4.68
CA SER A 75 -2.63 -3.20 6.03
C SER A 75 -1.11 -3.10 6.30
N THR A 76 -0.28 -3.43 5.31
CA THR A 76 1.18 -3.31 5.43
C THR A 76 1.61 -1.84 5.55
N GLU A 77 1.03 -0.94 4.76
CA GLU A 77 1.29 0.51 4.84
C GLU A 77 0.95 1.05 6.23
N TYR A 78 -0.20 0.69 6.77
CA TYR A 78 -0.61 1.08 8.12
C TYR A 78 0.38 0.57 9.19
N ASN A 79 0.72 -0.72 9.15
CA ASN A 79 1.64 -1.33 10.10
C ASN A 79 3.06 -0.75 10.02
N ASN A 80 3.50 -0.34 8.82
CA ASN A 80 4.77 0.35 8.66
C ASN A 80 4.70 1.78 9.22
N THR A 81 3.60 2.48 9.02
CA THR A 81 3.42 3.83 9.58
C THR A 81 3.50 3.79 11.12
N ILE A 82 2.78 2.88 11.76
CA ILE A 82 2.84 2.70 13.22
C ILE A 82 4.25 2.32 13.69
N PHE A 83 4.90 1.40 12.99
CA PHE A 83 6.27 0.99 13.31
C PHE A 83 7.25 2.19 13.27
N ILE A 84 7.19 3.01 12.21
CA ILE A 84 8.02 4.21 12.07
C ILE A 84 7.73 5.22 13.17
N GLN A 85 6.44 5.46 13.49
CA GLN A 85 6.06 6.37 14.58
C GLN A 85 6.60 5.89 15.94
N ASN A 86 6.52 4.60 16.22
CA ASN A 86 7.06 4.03 17.46
C ASN A 86 8.59 4.19 17.54
N LEU A 87 9.32 3.94 16.45
CA LEU A 87 10.76 4.16 16.42
C LEU A 87 11.12 5.64 16.65
N CYS A 88 10.42 6.56 15.97
CA CYS A 88 10.62 7.99 16.17
C CYS A 88 10.39 8.40 17.64
N GLN A 89 9.36 7.86 18.26
CA GLN A 89 9.04 8.13 19.67
C GLN A 89 10.11 7.56 20.61
N GLN A 90 10.55 6.33 20.40
CA GLN A 90 11.59 5.70 21.22
C GLN A 90 12.94 6.42 21.13
N LEU A 91 13.29 6.90 19.93
CA LEU A 91 14.55 7.61 19.70
C LEU A 91 14.46 9.11 20.00
N GLY A 92 13.26 9.68 20.17
CA GLY A 92 13.05 11.12 20.34
C GLY A 92 13.42 11.94 19.10
N MET A 93 13.31 11.35 17.89
CA MET A 93 13.68 11.94 16.61
C MET A 93 12.46 12.13 15.72
N ASP A 94 12.54 13.07 14.79
CA ASP A 94 11.58 13.13 13.70
C ASP A 94 11.82 12.02 12.66
N LYS A 95 10.90 11.88 11.71
CA LYS A 95 10.96 10.80 10.71
C LYS A 95 12.20 10.90 9.81
N ASN A 96 12.56 12.11 9.40
CA ASN A 96 13.67 12.32 8.46
C ASN A 96 15.01 12.12 9.16
N ASP A 97 15.16 12.64 10.37
CA ASP A 97 16.34 12.45 11.19
C ASP A 97 16.55 10.97 11.52
N MET A 98 15.48 10.26 11.85
CA MET A 98 15.52 8.82 12.10
C MET A 98 15.97 8.04 10.85
N TYR A 99 15.48 8.40 9.65
CA TYR A 99 15.92 7.77 8.41
C TYR A 99 17.40 8.02 8.13
N ALA A 100 17.85 9.29 8.26
CA ALA A 100 19.25 9.66 8.08
C ALA A 100 20.14 8.91 9.07
N PHE A 101 19.73 8.81 10.33
CA PHE A 101 20.44 8.10 11.37
C PHE A 101 20.62 6.60 11.06
N PHE A 102 19.55 5.90 10.65
CA PHE A 102 19.66 4.48 10.29
C PHE A 102 20.44 4.24 8.99
N LEU A 103 20.39 5.17 8.03
CA LEU A 103 21.24 5.10 6.83
C LEU A 103 22.72 5.29 7.17
N ASP A 104 23.04 6.21 8.07
CA ASP A 104 24.42 6.43 8.52
C ASP A 104 24.97 5.20 9.26
N ILE A 105 24.18 4.62 10.16
CA ILE A 105 24.56 3.36 10.85
C ILE A 105 24.77 2.23 9.84
N LYS A 106 23.85 2.06 8.88
CA LYS A 106 23.97 1.01 7.86
C LYS A 106 25.24 1.16 7.01
N ASN A 107 25.67 2.39 6.74
CA ASN A 107 26.89 2.67 5.99
C ASN A 107 28.17 2.44 6.80
N LYS A 108 28.11 2.63 8.12
CA LYS A 108 29.26 2.48 9.02
C LYS A 108 29.49 1.04 9.48
N TYR A 109 28.42 0.28 9.65
CA TYR A 109 28.47 -1.06 10.22
C TYR A 109 27.89 -2.10 9.26
N PRO A 110 28.50 -3.30 9.15
CA PRO A 110 27.93 -4.41 8.39
C PRO A 110 26.55 -4.81 8.92
N VAL A 111 25.68 -5.26 8.03
CA VAL A 111 24.33 -5.73 8.42
C VAL A 111 24.45 -6.93 9.35
N GLY A 112 23.89 -6.81 10.56
CA GLY A 112 23.89 -7.87 11.56
C GLY A 112 25.02 -7.79 12.58
N ASP A 113 25.79 -6.71 12.57
CA ASP A 113 26.86 -6.48 13.56
C ASP A 113 26.28 -6.37 14.98
N ASN A 114 26.96 -7.02 15.93
CA ASN A 114 26.58 -6.99 17.33
C ASN A 114 26.79 -5.60 17.96
N GLU A 115 27.71 -4.79 17.43
CA GLU A 115 27.91 -3.42 17.86
C GLU A 115 26.67 -2.55 17.65
N VAL A 116 25.97 -2.75 16.52
CA VAL A 116 24.71 -2.05 16.25
C VAL A 116 23.63 -2.42 17.28
N ILE A 117 23.56 -3.68 17.70
CA ILE A 117 22.58 -4.11 18.73
C ILE A 117 22.89 -3.44 20.06
N GLN A 118 24.16 -3.32 20.44
CA GLN A 118 24.56 -2.66 21.66
C GLN A 118 24.23 -1.16 21.69
N LEU A 119 24.30 -0.47 20.54
CA LEU A 119 23.88 0.94 20.44
C LEU A 119 22.40 1.15 20.82
N PHE A 120 21.57 0.16 20.60
CA PHE A 120 20.12 0.23 20.83
C PHE A 120 19.66 -0.47 22.12
N GLU A 121 20.57 -1.02 22.92
CA GLU A 121 20.23 -1.77 24.13
C GLU A 121 19.39 -0.96 25.12
N ASN A 122 19.60 0.36 25.19
CA ASN A 122 18.86 1.26 26.07
C ASN A 122 17.53 1.77 25.50
N TYR A 123 17.18 1.45 24.24
CA TYR A 123 16.03 2.01 23.52
C TYR A 123 14.90 1.00 23.27
N GLU A 124 14.96 -0.18 23.88
CA GLU A 124 13.99 -1.26 23.64
C GLU A 124 13.80 -1.64 22.16
N ILE A 125 14.82 -1.36 21.33
CA ILE A 125 14.84 -1.66 19.90
C ILE A 125 15.52 -3.00 19.68
N SER A 126 14.76 -3.96 19.16
CA SER A 126 15.25 -5.31 18.90
C SER A 126 16.03 -5.41 17.57
N LYS A 127 16.83 -6.47 17.42
CA LYS A 127 17.47 -6.82 16.15
C LYS A 127 16.45 -6.98 15.00
N LEU A 128 15.23 -7.43 15.31
CA LEU A 128 14.17 -7.57 14.30
C LEU A 128 13.69 -6.21 13.82
N ASP A 129 13.63 -5.20 14.68
CA ASP A 129 13.25 -3.84 14.34
C ASP A 129 14.32 -3.18 13.47
N ILE A 130 15.61 -3.38 13.79
CA ILE A 130 16.74 -2.91 12.97
C ILE A 130 16.69 -3.52 11.58
N ASN A 131 16.47 -4.83 11.47
CA ASN A 131 16.34 -5.49 10.18
C ASN A 131 15.08 -5.04 9.41
N ARG A 132 14.02 -4.70 10.10
CA ARG A 132 12.79 -4.20 9.50
C ARG A 132 12.97 -2.80 8.92
N ILE A 133 13.61 -1.89 9.67
CA ILE A 133 13.86 -0.53 9.18
C ILE A 133 14.83 -0.54 8.00
N TYR A 134 15.87 -1.36 8.00
CA TYR A 134 16.78 -1.47 6.87
C TYR A 134 16.08 -1.93 5.59
N ARG A 135 15.21 -2.94 5.66
CA ARG A 135 14.40 -3.38 4.51
C ARG A 135 13.41 -2.30 4.05
N TYR A 136 12.86 -1.55 4.99
CA TYR A 136 11.97 -0.43 4.66
C TYR A 136 12.73 0.66 3.89
N LEU A 137 13.91 1.06 4.35
CA LEU A 137 14.75 2.06 3.72
C LEU A 137 15.24 1.61 2.32
N GLU A 138 15.61 0.34 2.16
CA GLU A 138 16.01 -0.21 0.85
C GLU A 138 14.88 -0.15 -0.18
N LYS A 139 13.66 -0.38 0.24
CA LYS A 139 12.51 -0.27 -0.63
C LYS A 139 12.26 1.19 -1.01
N TYR A 140 12.30 2.09 -0.05
CA TYR A 140 12.08 3.52 -0.24
C TYR A 140 13.11 4.13 -1.21
N THR A 141 14.38 3.82 -1.04
CA THR A 141 15.45 4.31 -1.93
C THR A 141 15.36 3.76 -3.35
N LYS A 142 14.79 2.57 -3.56
CA LYS A 142 14.56 2.01 -4.89
C LYS A 142 13.37 2.66 -5.60
N GLU A 143 12.27 2.90 -4.88
CA GLU A 143 11.09 3.57 -5.43
C GLU A 143 11.46 5.00 -5.87
N ASP A 144 12.21 5.77 -5.07
CA ASP A 144 12.69 7.11 -5.46
C ASP A 144 13.64 7.09 -6.67
N ALA A 145 14.43 6.03 -6.84
CA ALA A 145 15.34 5.88 -7.99
C ALA A 145 14.60 5.54 -9.28
N GLU A 146 13.53 4.73 -9.21
CA GLU A 146 12.67 4.41 -10.35
C GLU A 146 11.87 5.64 -10.80
N ASP A 147 11.26 6.39 -9.87
CA ASP A 147 10.53 7.63 -10.17
C ASP A 147 11.45 8.70 -10.79
N THR A 148 12.70 8.76 -10.39
CA THR A 148 13.69 9.70 -10.95
C THR A 148 14.11 9.31 -12.36
N GLN A 149 14.17 8.03 -12.69
CA GLN A 149 14.48 7.55 -14.05
C GLN A 149 13.33 7.85 -15.02
N ASP A 150 12.09 7.70 -14.60
CA ASP A 150 10.91 8.00 -15.45
C ASP A 150 10.81 9.50 -15.78
N ILE A 151 11.23 10.39 -14.86
CA ILE A 151 11.27 11.84 -15.10
C ILE A 151 12.38 12.19 -16.12
N VAL A 152 13.56 11.60 -16.01
CA VAL A 152 14.69 11.88 -16.91
C VAL A 152 14.40 11.39 -18.33
N VAL A 153 13.66 10.29 -18.50
CA VAL A 153 13.29 9.77 -19.82
C VAL A 153 12.23 10.65 -20.49
N SER A 154 11.29 11.22 -19.71
CA SER A 154 10.25 12.13 -20.25
C SER A 154 10.81 13.47 -20.73
N ASP A 155 11.89 13.95 -20.14
CA ASP A 155 12.55 15.22 -20.52
C ASP A 155 13.44 15.09 -21.79
N ILE A 156 13.83 13.87 -22.15
CA ILE A 156 14.66 13.60 -23.34
C ILE A 156 13.80 13.40 -24.60
N GLU A 157 12.54 12.97 -24.48
CA GLU A 157 11.61 12.77 -25.61
C GLU A 157 10.84 14.03 -26.02
N GLY A 158 11.04 15.16 -25.35
CA GLY A 158 10.36 16.44 -25.60
C GLY A 158 11.08 17.41 -26.55
N ASP A 159 12.29 17.10 -27.04
CA ASP A 159 13.13 17.99 -27.85
C ASP A 159 13.44 17.44 -29.29
N GLU A 160 12.46 16.75 -29.93
CA GLU A 160 12.52 16.47 -31.37
C GLU A 160 11.33 17.05 -32.13
#